data_c069971a7bdd3c9436c028051bb9ecd9
#
_entry.id   c069971a7bdd3c9436c028051bb9ecd9
#
_cell.length_a   1.000
_cell.length_b   1.000
_cell.length_c   1.000
_cell.angle_alpha   90.00
_cell.angle_beta   90.00
_cell.angle_gamma   90.00
#
_symmetry.space_group_name_H-M   'P 1'
#
loop_
_entity.id
_entity.type
_entity.pdbx_description
1 polymer ?
#
loop_
_entity_poly.entity_id
_entity_poly.type
_entity_poly.pdbx_seq_one_letter_code
_entity_poly.pdbx_strand_id
1 'polypeptide(L)'
;FAAAAFCLFGCANKTPPPQLPAPYPGEGLIDEYVLQPYDTLEIKFFHNAELNEVVTIRPDGMISLQMIDEVRAAGLTPSQLDTILTQKYSLLLNQVMITVFVRSFSDQKIYVGGEVYIPRVISLKERMNALQAVFMAGGFKPDADVSSVVIISRGPDQRPVARRVNLKRALKGRLAFDEYRLRAHDIVFVPKTSLAKADQFMTHIYNFLPRQVFLSFEYEIHNEPLDVELR
;
A
#
# COMPACT_ATOMS: atom_id res chain seq x y z
N PHE A 1 32.91 31.61 -71.45
CA PHE A 1 33.22 31.40 -70.03
C PHE A 1 31.96 31.13 -69.25
N ALA A 2 31.67 29.83 -68.92
CA ALA A 2 30.52 29.40 -68.15
C ALA A 2 31.04 29.14 -66.72
N ALA A 3 30.45 29.82 -65.73
CA ALA A 3 30.67 29.57 -64.31
C ALA A 3 29.54 28.71 -63.77
N ALA A 4 29.86 27.45 -63.40
CA ALA A 4 28.94 26.54 -62.74
C ALA A 4 28.90 26.82 -61.25
N ALA A 5 27.72 27.22 -60.71
CA ALA A 5 27.49 27.38 -59.30
C ALA A 5 27.06 26.03 -58.69
N PHE A 6 27.86 25.51 -57.80
CA PHE A 6 27.64 24.25 -57.08
C PHE A 6 26.90 24.54 -55.75
N CYS A 7 25.61 24.30 -55.72
CA CYS A 7 24.81 24.40 -54.47
C CYS A 7 24.97 23.15 -53.65
N LEU A 8 25.70 23.26 -52.50
CA LEU A 8 25.78 22.22 -51.49
C LEU A 8 24.53 22.28 -50.61
N PHE A 9 23.58 21.38 -50.84
CA PHE A 9 22.46 21.12 -49.91
C PHE A 9 22.98 20.29 -48.75
N GLY A 10 23.28 20.93 -47.63
CA GLY A 10 23.54 20.28 -46.36
C GLY A 10 22.23 19.77 -45.74
N CYS A 11 21.94 18.47 -45.84
CA CYS A 11 20.87 17.84 -45.05
C CYS A 11 21.27 17.82 -43.56
N ALA A 12 20.81 18.81 -42.80
CA ALA A 12 20.85 18.74 -41.33
C ALA A 12 19.86 17.69 -40.84
N ASN A 13 20.37 16.53 -40.49
CA ASN A 13 19.62 15.46 -39.83
C ASN A 13 19.28 15.96 -38.40
N LYS A 14 18.11 16.60 -38.23
CA LYS A 14 17.58 16.96 -36.90
C LYS A 14 17.08 15.66 -36.25
N THR A 15 17.91 15.05 -35.40
CA THR A 15 17.47 14.02 -34.46
C THR A 15 16.31 14.61 -33.66
N PRO A 16 15.11 13.98 -33.69
CA PRO A 16 14.00 14.45 -32.85
C PRO A 16 14.44 14.39 -31.36
N PRO A 17 14.00 15.33 -30.53
CA PRO A 17 14.31 15.30 -29.11
C PRO A 17 13.82 13.94 -28.52
N PRO A 18 14.53 13.39 -27.52
CA PRO A 18 14.11 12.16 -26.88
C PRO A 18 12.67 12.33 -26.38
N GLN A 19 11.79 11.53 -26.93
CA GLN A 19 10.41 11.47 -26.44
C GLN A 19 10.46 10.91 -25.03
N LEU A 20 9.95 11.68 -24.06
CA LEU A 20 9.66 11.15 -22.72
C LEU A 20 8.82 9.90 -22.89
N PRO A 21 9.15 8.80 -22.17
CA PRO A 21 8.31 7.62 -22.19
C PRO A 21 6.86 8.03 -21.84
N ALA A 22 5.90 7.47 -22.57
CA ALA A 22 4.50 7.69 -22.29
C ALA A 22 4.23 7.38 -20.81
N PRO A 23 3.35 8.13 -20.13
CA PRO A 23 2.95 7.84 -18.74
C PRO A 23 2.56 6.37 -18.66
N TYR A 24 3.05 5.67 -17.63
CA TYR A 24 2.73 4.26 -17.44
C TYR A 24 1.20 4.11 -17.36
N PRO A 25 0.60 3.14 -18.09
CA PRO A 25 -0.82 2.84 -17.95
C PRO A 25 -1.06 2.42 -16.49
N GLY A 26 -1.73 3.25 -15.72
CA GLY A 26 -1.92 3.08 -14.27
C GLY A 26 -1.85 4.36 -13.45
N GLU A 27 -1.46 5.51 -14.04
CA GLU A 27 -1.65 6.84 -13.44
C GLU A 27 -3.12 7.30 -13.55
N GLY A 28 -4.06 6.35 -13.39
CA GLY A 28 -5.44 6.67 -13.09
C GLY A 28 -5.51 7.20 -11.66
N LEU A 29 -6.22 8.31 -11.51
CA LEU A 29 -6.71 8.98 -10.32
C LEU A 29 -6.17 8.35 -9.02
N ILE A 30 -5.34 9.10 -8.29
CA ILE A 30 -4.95 8.74 -6.92
C ILE A 30 -6.26 8.45 -6.19
N ASP A 31 -6.46 7.20 -5.75
CA ASP A 31 -7.61 6.87 -4.92
C ASP A 31 -7.62 7.84 -3.76
N GLU A 32 -8.73 8.55 -3.57
CA GLU A 32 -8.86 9.55 -2.51
C GLU A 32 -8.54 8.87 -1.17
N TYR A 33 -7.73 9.55 -0.35
CA TYR A 33 -7.31 8.98 0.93
C TYR A 33 -8.51 8.71 1.83
N VAL A 34 -8.61 7.50 2.34
CA VAL A 34 -9.65 7.08 3.29
C VAL A 34 -9.05 7.04 4.70
N LEU A 35 -9.67 7.79 5.60
CA LEU A 35 -9.28 7.92 7.00
C LEU A 35 -9.28 6.57 7.71
N GLN A 36 -8.23 6.32 8.49
CA GLN A 36 -8.02 5.05 9.21
C GLN A 36 -7.91 5.28 10.72
N PRO A 37 -8.20 4.26 11.55
CA PRO A 37 -7.89 4.32 12.96
C PRO A 37 -6.42 4.70 13.20
N TYR A 38 -6.19 5.51 14.22
CA TYR A 38 -4.89 6.10 14.60
C TYR A 38 -4.40 7.27 13.72
N ASP A 39 -5.13 7.68 12.69
CA ASP A 39 -4.84 8.95 12.02
C ASP A 39 -5.10 10.11 12.99
N THR A 40 -4.25 11.13 12.91
CA THR A 40 -4.44 12.37 13.67
C THR A 40 -4.97 13.45 12.74
N LEU A 41 -6.11 13.99 13.09
CA LEU A 41 -6.82 15.01 12.35
C LEU A 41 -6.73 16.35 13.08
N GLU A 42 -6.60 17.42 12.35
CA GLU A 42 -6.83 18.78 12.83
C GLU A 42 -8.11 19.31 12.21
N ILE A 43 -9.04 19.69 13.06
CA ILE A 43 -10.34 20.25 12.66
C ILE A 43 -10.29 21.72 12.91
N LYS A 44 -10.45 22.50 11.84
CA LYS A 44 -10.42 23.97 11.89
C LYS A 44 -11.77 24.56 11.55
N PHE A 45 -12.23 25.47 12.42
CA PHE A 45 -13.40 26.28 12.25
C PHE A 45 -12.95 27.68 11.83
N PHE A 46 -13.45 28.16 10.70
CA PHE A 46 -13.04 29.47 10.19
C PHE A 46 -13.56 30.61 11.07
N HIS A 47 -14.79 30.51 11.58
CA HIS A 47 -15.41 31.57 12.38
C HIS A 47 -15.34 31.34 13.90
N ASN A 48 -15.02 30.12 14.35
CA ASN A 48 -15.03 29.70 15.77
C ASN A 48 -13.69 29.06 16.11
N ALA A 49 -12.63 29.86 16.12
CA ALA A 49 -11.26 29.37 16.34
C ALA A 49 -11.06 28.67 17.70
N GLU A 50 -11.90 28.97 18.69
CA GLU A 50 -11.93 28.34 20.00
C GLU A 50 -12.34 26.85 19.97
N LEU A 51 -13.00 26.43 18.88
CA LEU A 51 -13.38 25.03 18.64
C LEU A 51 -12.32 24.25 17.83
N ASN A 52 -11.24 24.92 17.41
CA ASN A 52 -10.17 24.24 16.71
C ASN A 52 -9.55 23.19 17.63
N GLU A 53 -9.47 21.94 17.16
CA GLU A 53 -8.89 20.87 17.94
C GLU A 53 -8.15 19.85 17.08
N VAL A 54 -7.22 19.15 17.71
CA VAL A 54 -6.49 18.04 17.13
C VAL A 54 -6.94 16.76 17.80
N VAL A 55 -7.48 15.84 17.01
CA VAL A 55 -8.05 14.58 17.49
C VAL A 55 -7.41 13.39 16.79
N THR A 56 -7.33 12.27 17.47
CA THR A 56 -6.87 11.01 16.88
C THR A 56 -8.07 10.07 16.72
N ILE A 57 -8.18 9.44 15.56
CA ILE A 57 -9.22 8.45 15.31
C ILE A 57 -8.97 7.24 16.19
N ARG A 58 -9.95 6.91 17.02
CA ARG A 58 -9.91 5.79 17.96
C ARG A 58 -9.90 4.44 17.20
N PRO A 59 -9.50 3.32 17.87
CA PRO A 59 -9.54 1.97 17.27
C PRO A 59 -10.91 1.53 16.76
N ASP A 60 -12.01 2.06 17.36
CA ASP A 60 -13.40 1.83 16.93
C ASP A 60 -13.79 2.67 15.70
N GLY A 61 -12.90 3.54 15.22
CA GLY A 61 -13.10 4.40 14.06
C GLY A 61 -13.83 5.71 14.36
N MET A 62 -14.07 6.02 15.64
CA MET A 62 -14.76 7.24 16.06
C MET A 62 -13.75 8.34 16.43
N ILE A 63 -14.20 9.59 16.34
CA ILE A 63 -13.56 10.77 16.95
C ILE A 63 -14.54 11.41 17.91
N SER A 64 -14.03 11.98 19.00
CA SER A 64 -14.84 12.74 19.97
C SER A 64 -14.52 14.21 19.80
N LEU A 65 -15.53 15.04 19.65
CA LEU A 65 -15.43 16.47 19.39
C LEU A 65 -16.26 17.27 20.37
N GLN A 66 -15.85 18.52 20.60
CA GLN A 66 -16.62 19.42 21.43
C GLN A 66 -18.04 19.64 20.85
N MET A 67 -19.05 19.71 21.70
CA MET A 67 -20.47 20.02 21.41
C MET A 67 -21.24 18.93 20.64
N ILE A 68 -20.60 18.03 19.87
CA ILE A 68 -21.30 17.01 19.06
C ILE A 68 -20.94 15.57 19.41
N ASP A 69 -20.18 15.38 20.50
CA ASP A 69 -19.75 14.09 21.02
C ASP A 69 -19.01 13.22 19.99
N GLU A 70 -19.55 12.05 19.65
CA GLU A 70 -18.88 11.06 18.82
C GLU A 70 -19.34 11.11 17.35
N VAL A 71 -18.34 11.05 16.46
CA VAL A 71 -18.56 11.00 15.00
C VAL A 71 -17.69 9.91 14.40
N ARG A 72 -18.27 9.10 13.52
CA ARG A 72 -17.52 8.12 12.77
C ARG A 72 -16.63 8.83 11.74
N ALA A 73 -15.32 8.60 11.81
CA ALA A 73 -14.34 9.17 10.89
C ALA A 73 -13.68 8.09 10.01
N ALA A 74 -13.37 6.92 10.57
CA ALA A 74 -12.75 5.85 9.80
C ALA A 74 -13.67 5.34 8.68
N GLY A 75 -13.07 5.15 7.50
CA GLY A 75 -13.78 4.74 6.28
C GLY A 75 -14.34 5.89 5.46
N LEU A 76 -14.23 7.12 5.92
CA LEU A 76 -14.60 8.34 5.18
C LEU A 76 -13.37 9.01 4.56
N THR A 77 -13.57 9.80 3.52
CA THR A 77 -12.53 10.73 3.07
C THR A 77 -12.56 12.01 3.94
N PRO A 78 -11.48 12.80 3.99
CA PRO A 78 -11.47 14.08 4.70
C PRO A 78 -12.62 15.00 4.28
N SER A 79 -12.94 15.04 2.98
CA SER A 79 -14.04 15.85 2.42
C SER A 79 -15.41 15.36 2.87
N GLN A 80 -15.62 14.04 2.96
CA GLN A 80 -16.86 13.47 3.48
C GLN A 80 -17.03 13.78 4.96
N LEU A 81 -15.94 13.64 5.75
CA LEU A 81 -15.98 13.98 7.17
C LEU A 81 -16.29 15.46 7.39
N ASP A 82 -15.66 16.37 6.60
CA ASP A 82 -15.94 17.81 6.61
C ASP A 82 -17.44 18.09 6.42
N THR A 83 -18.04 17.49 5.40
CA THR A 83 -19.48 17.63 5.12
C THR A 83 -20.34 17.19 6.31
N ILE A 84 -20.03 16.04 6.92
CA ILE A 84 -20.78 15.52 8.08
C ILE A 84 -20.63 16.46 9.29
N LEU A 85 -19.42 16.93 9.56
CA LEU A 85 -19.15 17.85 10.65
C LEU A 85 -19.89 19.18 10.44
N THR A 86 -19.80 19.74 9.25
CA THR A 86 -20.51 20.99 8.91
C THR A 86 -22.02 20.84 9.12
N GLN A 87 -22.63 19.73 8.71
CA GLN A 87 -24.05 19.48 8.95
C GLN A 87 -24.39 19.39 10.44
N LYS A 88 -23.60 18.68 11.23
CA LYS A 88 -23.86 18.53 12.68
C LYS A 88 -23.70 19.87 13.42
N TYR A 89 -22.65 20.61 13.15
CA TYR A 89 -22.39 21.90 13.79
C TYR A 89 -23.35 23.01 13.34
N SER A 90 -23.89 22.96 12.12
CA SER A 90 -24.86 23.93 11.63
C SER A 90 -26.20 23.95 12.44
N LEU A 91 -26.46 22.87 13.21
CA LEU A 91 -27.59 22.83 14.14
C LEU A 91 -27.32 23.61 15.44
N LEU A 92 -26.08 23.90 15.75
CA LEU A 92 -25.62 24.49 17.01
C LEU A 92 -25.01 25.88 16.83
N LEU A 93 -24.41 26.14 15.66
CA LEU A 93 -23.66 27.35 15.37
C LEU A 93 -24.19 28.05 14.11
N ASN A 94 -24.06 29.37 14.09
CA ASN A 94 -24.34 30.19 12.91
C ASN A 94 -23.08 30.26 12.04
N GLN A 95 -23.23 30.18 10.69
CA GLN A 95 -22.14 30.32 9.71
C GLN A 95 -20.97 29.34 9.94
N VAL A 96 -21.26 28.07 9.90
CA VAL A 96 -20.26 27.02 10.07
C VAL A 96 -19.46 26.81 8.78
N MET A 97 -18.14 26.95 8.88
CA MET A 97 -17.18 26.56 7.83
C MET A 97 -16.06 25.79 8.51
N ILE A 98 -15.96 24.50 8.19
CA ILE A 98 -15.00 23.56 8.78
C ILE A 98 -14.05 23.08 7.70
N THR A 99 -12.82 22.79 8.08
CA THR A 99 -11.86 22.09 7.23
C THR A 99 -11.16 21.03 8.02
N VAL A 100 -11.11 19.82 7.48
CA VAL A 100 -10.44 18.66 8.09
C VAL A 100 -9.07 18.47 7.45
N PHE A 101 -8.01 18.60 8.25
CA PHE A 101 -6.63 18.32 7.84
C PHE A 101 -6.14 17.01 8.43
N VAL A 102 -5.51 16.16 7.63
CA VAL A 102 -4.80 15.00 8.13
C VAL A 102 -3.40 15.45 8.52
N ARG A 103 -3.10 15.48 9.84
CA ARG A 103 -1.81 15.90 10.39
C ARG A 103 -0.78 14.77 10.40
N SER A 104 -1.25 13.57 10.71
CA SER A 104 -0.43 12.38 10.77
C SER A 104 -1.25 11.19 10.30
N PHE A 105 -0.66 10.43 9.41
CA PHE A 105 -1.23 9.16 8.96
C PHE A 105 -0.86 8.07 9.96
N SER A 106 -1.77 7.14 10.17
CA SER A 106 -1.47 5.93 10.96
C SER A 106 -0.23 5.25 10.38
N ASP A 107 0.66 4.80 11.28
CA ASP A 107 1.92 4.15 10.91
C ASP A 107 1.61 2.79 10.25
N GLN A 108 1.32 2.84 8.96
CA GLN A 108 1.10 1.64 8.16
C GLN A 108 2.45 0.93 7.99
N LYS A 109 2.61 -0.20 8.66
CA LYS A 109 3.84 -0.99 8.64
C LYS A 109 3.62 -2.32 7.98
N ILE A 110 4.66 -2.82 7.32
CA ILE A 110 4.76 -4.19 6.83
C ILE A 110 5.99 -4.84 7.44
N TYR A 111 5.98 -6.15 7.50
CA TYR A 111 7.06 -6.94 8.07
C TYR A 111 7.71 -7.76 6.96
N VAL A 112 9.01 -7.65 6.79
CA VAL A 112 9.76 -8.43 5.80
C VAL A 112 10.76 -9.31 6.50
N GLY A 113 10.71 -10.62 6.23
CA GLY A 113 11.55 -11.60 6.90
C GLY A 113 11.89 -12.83 6.05
N GLY A 114 12.61 -13.77 6.65
CA GLY A 114 13.12 -14.95 5.97
C GLY A 114 14.48 -14.70 5.30
N GLU A 115 14.68 -15.25 4.10
CA GLU A 115 15.95 -15.18 3.36
C GLU A 115 16.11 -13.85 2.59
N VAL A 116 16.05 -12.75 3.34
CA VAL A 116 16.42 -11.40 2.92
C VAL A 116 17.67 -10.95 3.68
N TYR A 117 18.45 -10.02 3.12
CA TYR A 117 19.69 -9.59 3.78
C TYR A 117 19.44 -8.93 5.12
N ILE A 118 18.41 -8.08 5.23
CA ILE A 118 18.09 -7.30 6.44
C ILE A 118 16.60 -7.46 6.76
N PRO A 119 16.19 -8.52 7.50
CA PRO A 119 14.82 -8.62 7.99
C PRO A 119 14.44 -7.38 8.81
N ARG A 120 13.32 -6.74 8.49
CA ARG A 120 12.94 -5.47 9.13
C ARG A 120 11.46 -5.15 8.98
N VAL A 121 11.02 -4.22 9.81
CA VAL A 121 9.73 -3.52 9.66
C VAL A 121 9.95 -2.33 8.73
N ILE A 122 9.04 -2.16 7.78
CA ILE A 122 9.10 -1.10 6.77
C ILE A 122 7.80 -0.30 6.82
N SER A 123 7.88 1.02 6.82
CA SER A 123 6.70 1.87 6.66
C SER A 123 6.14 1.68 5.25
N LEU A 124 4.87 1.28 5.16
CA LEU A 124 4.18 1.06 3.90
C LEU A 124 3.96 2.40 3.21
N LYS A 125 4.53 2.54 2.03
CA LYS A 125 4.26 3.67 1.15
C LYS A 125 3.12 3.32 0.20
N GLU A 126 2.46 4.34 -0.29
CA GLU A 126 1.38 4.19 -1.27
C GLU A 126 1.81 3.30 -2.45
N ARG A 127 0.96 2.33 -2.80
CA ARG A 127 1.18 1.38 -3.91
C ARG A 127 2.43 0.48 -3.79
N MET A 128 3.00 0.31 -2.58
CA MET A 128 4.14 -0.59 -2.40
C MET A 128 3.75 -2.04 -2.70
N ASN A 129 4.56 -2.71 -3.51
CA ASN A 129 4.41 -4.14 -3.79
C ASN A 129 5.43 -5.01 -3.03
N ALA A 130 5.21 -6.31 -3.03
CA ALA A 130 6.06 -7.26 -2.31
C ALA A 130 7.53 -7.25 -2.79
N LEU A 131 7.77 -7.02 -4.08
CA LEU A 131 9.12 -6.96 -4.62
C LEU A 131 9.88 -5.74 -4.10
N GLN A 132 9.22 -4.57 -4.09
CA GLN A 132 9.79 -3.33 -3.53
C GLN A 132 10.12 -3.50 -2.04
N ALA A 133 9.21 -4.12 -1.27
CA ALA A 133 9.44 -4.39 0.15
C ALA A 133 10.69 -5.26 0.38
N VAL A 134 10.87 -6.32 -0.41
CA VAL A 134 12.06 -7.16 -0.33
C VAL A 134 13.33 -6.38 -0.70
N PHE A 135 13.29 -5.53 -1.73
CA PHE A 135 14.45 -4.68 -2.04
C PHE A 135 14.79 -3.69 -0.93
N MET A 136 13.79 -3.12 -0.26
CA MET A 136 14.01 -2.27 0.92
C MET A 136 14.57 -3.05 2.11
N ALA A 137 14.38 -4.37 2.16
CA ALA A 137 15.02 -5.29 3.12
C ALA A 137 16.40 -5.78 2.65
N GLY A 138 17.03 -5.10 1.69
CA GLY A 138 18.36 -5.42 1.17
C GLY A 138 18.38 -6.47 0.06
N GLY A 139 17.21 -6.92 -0.42
CA GLY A 139 17.10 -7.93 -1.48
C GLY A 139 17.12 -9.36 -0.97
N PHE A 140 17.11 -10.30 -1.91
CA PHE A 140 17.10 -11.74 -1.66
C PHE A 140 18.51 -12.25 -1.36
N LYS A 141 18.65 -13.13 -0.37
CA LYS A 141 19.87 -13.91 -0.19
C LYS A 141 20.03 -14.93 -1.32
N PRO A 142 21.25 -15.47 -1.55
CA PRO A 142 21.51 -16.45 -2.60
C PRO A 142 20.66 -17.73 -2.51
N ASP A 143 20.32 -18.15 -1.28
CA ASP A 143 19.55 -19.37 -1.00
C ASP A 143 18.03 -19.14 -0.99
N ALA A 144 17.58 -17.92 -1.28
CA ALA A 144 16.17 -17.55 -1.25
C ALA A 144 15.39 -18.19 -2.40
N ASP A 145 14.24 -18.79 -2.10
CA ASP A 145 13.28 -19.19 -3.13
C ASP A 145 12.36 -18.04 -3.51
N VAL A 146 12.78 -17.31 -4.53
CA VAL A 146 12.07 -16.14 -5.08
C VAL A 146 10.74 -16.54 -5.74
N SER A 147 10.55 -17.83 -6.06
CA SER A 147 9.33 -18.33 -6.71
C SER A 147 8.22 -18.71 -5.73
N SER A 148 8.54 -18.77 -4.44
CA SER A 148 7.61 -19.22 -3.40
C SER A 148 7.51 -18.26 -2.21
N VAL A 149 7.62 -16.97 -2.46
CA VAL A 149 7.46 -15.94 -1.43
C VAL A 149 6.03 -15.98 -0.90
N VAL A 150 5.87 -15.86 0.42
CA VAL A 150 4.55 -15.90 1.07
C VAL A 150 4.20 -14.51 1.59
N ILE A 151 3.01 -14.04 1.25
CA ILE A 151 2.42 -12.84 1.82
C ILE A 151 1.30 -13.29 2.76
N ILE A 152 1.39 -12.90 4.03
CA ILE A 152 0.36 -13.14 5.02
C ILE A 152 -0.35 -11.83 5.27
N SER A 153 -1.63 -11.78 4.96
CA SER A 153 -2.50 -10.62 5.11
C SER A 153 -3.63 -10.92 6.10
N ARG A 154 -4.22 -9.89 6.66
CA ARG A 154 -5.41 -10.03 7.50
C ARG A 154 -6.65 -10.13 6.61
N GLY A 155 -7.39 -11.23 6.73
CA GLY A 155 -8.66 -11.46 6.03
C GLY A 155 -9.83 -10.62 6.60
N PRO A 156 -11.01 -10.65 5.93
CA PRO A 156 -12.18 -9.87 6.34
C PRO A 156 -12.67 -10.20 7.76
N ASP A 157 -12.54 -11.45 8.18
CA ASP A 157 -12.92 -11.97 9.50
C ASP A 157 -11.77 -11.89 10.53
N GLN A 158 -10.78 -11.03 10.28
CA GLN A 158 -9.57 -10.84 11.09
C GLN A 158 -8.65 -12.06 11.13
N ARG A 159 -8.93 -13.13 10.39
CA ARG A 159 -8.07 -14.31 10.28
C ARG A 159 -6.93 -14.04 9.31
N PRO A 160 -5.72 -14.55 9.59
CA PRO A 160 -4.62 -14.42 8.65
C PRO A 160 -4.84 -15.32 7.43
N VAL A 161 -4.61 -14.76 6.26
CA VAL A 161 -4.66 -15.45 4.97
C VAL A 161 -3.27 -15.43 4.38
N ALA A 162 -2.69 -16.60 4.14
CA ALA A 162 -1.40 -16.76 3.49
C ALA A 162 -1.57 -16.98 1.99
N ARG A 163 -0.86 -16.20 1.18
CA ARG A 163 -0.85 -16.29 -0.28
C ARG A 163 0.58 -16.47 -0.78
N ARG A 164 0.83 -17.52 -1.56
CA ARG A 164 2.11 -17.72 -2.23
C ARG A 164 2.19 -16.87 -3.50
N VAL A 165 3.30 -16.19 -3.70
CA VAL A 165 3.55 -15.30 -4.84
C VAL A 165 4.89 -15.61 -5.49
N ASN A 166 4.93 -15.54 -6.83
CA ASN A 166 6.14 -15.82 -7.61
C ASN A 166 6.82 -14.52 -8.05
N LEU A 167 7.71 -14.00 -7.20
CA LEU A 167 8.45 -12.77 -7.48
C LEU A 167 9.52 -12.93 -8.58
N LYS A 168 9.90 -14.18 -8.94
CA LYS A 168 10.79 -14.45 -10.07
C LYS A 168 10.18 -14.00 -11.40
N ARG A 169 8.85 -14.09 -11.55
CA ARG A 169 8.12 -13.60 -12.72
C ARG A 169 8.13 -12.07 -12.78
N ALA A 170 7.97 -11.42 -11.63
CA ALA A 170 8.06 -9.96 -11.51
C ALA A 170 9.46 -9.43 -11.89
N LEU A 171 10.52 -10.09 -11.41
CA LEU A 171 11.91 -9.76 -11.79
C LEU A 171 12.20 -9.89 -13.29
N LYS A 172 11.44 -10.75 -14.00
CA LYS A 172 11.57 -10.92 -15.45
C LYS A 172 10.67 -9.96 -16.25
N GLY A 173 9.99 -9.02 -15.60
CA GLY A 173 9.07 -8.08 -16.25
C GLY A 173 7.81 -8.74 -16.84
N ARG A 174 7.44 -9.94 -16.35
CA ARG A 174 6.30 -10.73 -16.87
C ARG A 174 5.01 -10.54 -16.07
N LEU A 175 4.99 -9.61 -15.13
CA LEU A 175 3.83 -9.34 -14.26
C LEU A 175 3.53 -7.85 -14.23
N ALA A 176 2.24 -7.51 -14.09
CA ALA A 176 1.83 -6.13 -13.83
C ALA A 176 2.41 -5.65 -12.49
N PHE A 177 2.80 -4.39 -12.42
CA PHE A 177 3.45 -3.80 -11.25
C PHE A 177 2.56 -3.87 -9.98
N ASP A 178 1.24 -3.89 -10.15
CA ASP A 178 0.24 -3.91 -9.06
C ASP A 178 -0.15 -5.32 -8.58
N GLU A 179 0.36 -6.39 -9.19
CA GLU A 179 -0.13 -7.76 -8.95
C GLU A 179 0.09 -8.27 -7.52
N TYR A 180 1.05 -7.68 -6.78
CA TYR A 180 1.32 -8.07 -5.39
C TYR A 180 1.40 -6.86 -4.46
N ARG A 181 0.38 -5.99 -4.56
CA ARG A 181 0.24 -4.82 -3.69
C ARG A 181 0.07 -5.26 -2.23
N LEU A 182 0.81 -4.62 -1.35
CA LEU A 182 0.79 -4.87 0.09
C LEU A 182 -0.23 -3.97 0.78
N ARG A 183 -0.76 -4.48 1.89
CA ARG A 183 -1.63 -3.76 2.83
C ARG A 183 -0.90 -3.53 4.15
N ALA A 184 -1.41 -2.62 4.95
CA ALA A 184 -0.91 -2.43 6.31
C ALA A 184 -0.95 -3.73 7.11
N HIS A 185 0.13 -3.98 7.85
CA HIS A 185 0.37 -5.17 8.67
C HIS A 185 0.59 -6.47 7.89
N ASP A 186 0.76 -6.42 6.55
CA ASP A 186 1.16 -7.59 5.79
C ASP A 186 2.56 -8.06 6.20
N ILE A 187 2.73 -9.38 6.21
CA ILE A 187 4.03 -10.03 6.43
C ILE A 187 4.49 -10.63 5.10
N VAL A 188 5.64 -10.19 4.61
CA VAL A 188 6.30 -10.76 3.45
C VAL A 188 7.41 -11.69 3.93
N PHE A 189 7.24 -12.98 3.71
CA PHE A 189 8.20 -13.99 4.13
C PHE A 189 8.84 -14.65 2.90
N VAL A 190 10.18 -14.60 2.86
CA VAL A 190 10.98 -15.22 1.80
C VAL A 190 11.55 -16.54 2.31
N PRO A 191 11.13 -17.70 1.79
CA PRO A 191 11.64 -19.01 2.24
C PRO A 191 13.01 -19.31 1.64
N LYS A 192 13.73 -20.24 2.28
CA LYS A 192 15.03 -20.73 1.82
C LYS A 192 14.91 -21.74 0.68
N THR A 193 13.87 -22.56 0.70
CA THR A 193 13.65 -23.61 -0.31
C THR A 193 12.19 -23.62 -0.73
N SER A 194 11.91 -24.18 -1.92
CA SER A 194 10.52 -24.36 -2.35
C SER A 194 9.74 -25.10 -1.28
N LEU A 195 8.78 -24.43 -0.66
CA LEU A 195 7.85 -25.01 0.29
C LEU A 195 6.88 -25.92 -0.45
N ALA A 196 7.36 -27.10 -0.78
CA ALA A 196 6.54 -28.15 -1.37
C ALA A 196 5.40 -28.61 -0.43
N LYS A 197 5.49 -28.24 0.86
CA LYS A 197 4.50 -28.55 1.90
C LYS A 197 4.20 -27.28 2.68
N ALA A 198 3.10 -26.62 2.33
CA ALA A 198 2.57 -25.48 3.08
C ALA A 198 2.39 -25.80 4.58
N ASP A 199 2.12 -27.07 4.91
CA ASP A 199 1.95 -27.55 6.28
C ASP A 199 3.21 -27.42 7.15
N GLN A 200 4.41 -27.66 6.58
CA GLN A 200 5.66 -27.48 7.32
C GLN A 200 5.97 -25.99 7.56
N PHE A 201 5.61 -25.12 6.64
CA PHE A 201 5.79 -23.69 6.79
C PHE A 201 4.89 -23.13 7.91
N MET A 202 3.62 -23.54 7.93
CA MET A 202 2.70 -23.13 8.98
C MET A 202 3.21 -23.61 10.35
N THR A 203 3.75 -24.83 10.47
CA THR A 203 4.35 -25.34 11.71
C THR A 203 5.52 -24.47 12.17
N HIS A 204 6.35 -23.97 11.26
CA HIS A 204 7.46 -23.07 11.61
C HIS A 204 6.98 -21.68 12.03
N ILE A 205 5.97 -21.11 11.38
CA ILE A 205 5.34 -19.84 11.82
C ILE A 205 4.67 -20.04 13.17
N TYR A 206 3.99 -21.15 13.40
CA TYR A 206 3.37 -21.48 14.69
C TYR A 206 4.38 -21.47 15.85
N ASN A 207 5.61 -21.87 15.63
CA ASN A 207 6.64 -21.86 16.66
C ASN A 207 7.27 -20.47 16.90
N PHE A 208 7.09 -19.51 15.97
CA PHE A 208 7.68 -18.19 16.05
C PHE A 208 6.74 -17.10 16.60
N LEU A 209 5.43 -17.31 16.52
CA LEU A 209 4.44 -16.36 17.02
C LEU A 209 4.06 -16.66 18.47
N PRO A 210 3.90 -15.65 19.34
CA PRO A 210 3.49 -15.87 20.72
C PRO A 210 2.12 -16.56 20.78
N ARG A 211 1.99 -17.56 21.65
CA ARG A 211 0.78 -18.40 21.82
C ARG A 211 -0.54 -17.63 22.00
N GLN A 212 -0.48 -16.36 22.38
CA GLN A 212 -1.66 -15.51 22.62
C GLN A 212 -2.37 -15.03 21.35
N VAL A 213 -1.75 -15.18 20.17
CA VAL A 213 -2.33 -14.82 18.86
C VAL A 213 -3.09 -15.99 18.22
N PHE A 214 -3.03 -17.19 18.82
CA PHE A 214 -3.32 -18.47 18.17
C PHE A 214 -4.72 -19.04 18.35
N LEU A 215 -5.62 -18.42 19.05
CA LEU A 215 -6.91 -19.04 19.39
C LEU A 215 -7.94 -19.08 18.24
N SER A 216 -7.56 -18.76 17.00
CA SER A 216 -8.53 -18.68 15.89
C SER A 216 -7.95 -19.02 14.51
N PHE A 217 -7.10 -20.04 14.37
CA PHE A 217 -6.54 -20.42 13.06
C PHE A 217 -7.22 -21.69 12.51
N GLU A 218 -8.12 -21.49 11.58
CA GLU A 218 -8.55 -22.48 10.60
C GLU A 218 -8.14 -21.95 9.23
N TYR A 219 -7.35 -22.72 8.43
CA TYR A 219 -6.79 -22.22 7.16
C TYR A 219 -7.35 -23.00 5.96
N GLU A 220 -7.64 -22.27 4.92
CA GLU A 220 -8.02 -22.79 3.62
C GLU A 220 -6.87 -22.51 2.64
N ILE A 221 -6.25 -23.58 2.11
CA ILE A 221 -5.21 -23.45 1.06
C ILE A 221 -5.92 -23.41 -0.28
N HIS A 222 -5.99 -22.24 -0.90
CA HIS A 222 -6.34 -22.11 -2.31
C HIS A 222 -5.12 -22.50 -3.16
N ASN A 223 -5.09 -23.75 -3.62
CA ASN A 223 -4.22 -24.19 -4.71
C ASN A 223 -4.87 -23.79 -6.03
N GLU A 224 -4.45 -22.70 -6.63
CA GLU A 224 -4.71 -22.48 -8.06
C GLU A 224 -3.92 -23.54 -8.85
N PRO A 225 -4.58 -24.28 -9.76
CA PRO A 225 -3.89 -25.25 -10.61
C PRO A 225 -2.90 -24.51 -11.51
N LEU A 226 -1.69 -25.04 -11.58
CA LEU A 226 -0.70 -24.63 -12.56
C LEU A 226 -1.23 -25.03 -13.95
N ASP A 227 -1.69 -24.09 -14.75
CA ASP A 227 -1.86 -24.30 -16.18
C ASP A 227 -0.48 -24.56 -16.80
N VAL A 228 -0.17 -25.82 -16.95
CA VAL A 228 0.95 -26.31 -17.76
C VAL A 228 0.47 -26.30 -19.20
N GLU A 229 0.59 -25.18 -19.89
CA GLU A 229 0.57 -25.22 -21.36
C GLU A 229 1.92 -25.74 -21.84
N LEU A 230 1.90 -27.02 -22.21
CA LEU A 230 2.89 -27.62 -23.09
C LEU A 230 2.70 -27.08 -24.51
N ARG A 231 3.62 -26.18 -24.92
CA ARG A 231 4.04 -26.00 -26.32
C ARG A 231 5.40 -25.32 -26.37
#